data_47a90f0577e6ab88ffd41eb8ff35be90
#
_entry.id   47a90f0577e6ab88ffd41eb8ff35be90
#
_cell.length_a   1.000
_cell.length_b   1.000
_cell.length_c   1.000
_cell.angle_alpha   90.00
_cell.angle_beta   90.00
_cell.angle_gamma   90.00
#
_symmetry.space_group_name_H-M   'P 1'
#
loop_
_entity.id
_entity.type
_entity.pdbx_description
1 polymer ?
#
loop_
_entity_poly.entity_id
_entity_poly.type
_entity_poly.pdbx_seq_one_letter_code
_entity_poly.pdbx_strand_id
1 'polypeptide(L)'
;MSFNMRNLRFTRWLAVLIWPLALGVSVLSAQPEKVSEPRNRIGRERMRVVLPPRVAPDQQVKPLEQGSRPVIDVSERVAVKVKVVDADTGRKLPHRVHIDDPAGTYFPPDGHFDIVPPRWNSNNVSEEPDTSNDGYDWAMIPEGAFTVSLPARDDIHVRISHGLEYPLATFQLNLAGKAGQTIERRFALKRGINMRERGWMAADTHVHNLTPYGAIRQMPVEAIDYVNLMFIGPTHPLFRRGLLTGEPAVVSTPNHIVYVSQEVRDANFGHMTLMGMQAPIEPIRVYTGRGLVKRQPPLPNEPLNTDVYDRLHAQGGLAYHAHYLFWPGHGSAVGAALGKLDGLEWLRSDIASRGLRTRQRMEIPGFGQRDAGAMWYDMLNCGARIPIIGGTDKMNVGRVVGGTCRTYVKVDDWSHDGFVEGLRKEETFVTNGPLLWLKANGHPIGSRLKFTGEGPVTIHVKAGCFSQRPITRLELIVDGSIARTVRVPAGEKEVELDAEIKFDQSGWLTLRARHEKKDPDNWHQEATAGHTSPIYVTIDDRLPAVEASANYLVARLTETLRWAEEDAIWTSDSSKERAVKTFEQAREFYRAALKRSGAVSNK
;
A
#
# COMPACT_ATOMS: atom_id res chain seq x y z
N MET A 1 37.28 -43.96 -18.64
CA MET A 1 36.96 -45.15 -17.86
C MET A 1 35.47 -45.16 -17.62
N SER A 2 34.86 -46.01 -18.34
CA SER A 2 33.50 -46.47 -18.40
C SER A 2 33.14 -47.35 -17.20
N PHE A 3 31.90 -47.29 -16.75
CA PHE A 3 31.07 -48.40 -16.24
C PHE A 3 29.75 -47.79 -15.81
N ASN A 4 28.71 -47.94 -16.43
CA ASN A 4 27.81 -49.02 -16.90
C ASN A 4 26.64 -49.23 -15.91
N MET A 5 25.47 -49.13 -16.51
CA MET A 5 24.10 -49.38 -16.01
C MET A 5 23.88 -50.80 -15.50
N ARG A 6 22.88 -51.02 -14.67
CA ARG A 6 21.76 -51.98 -14.85
C ARG A 6 20.88 -52.09 -13.59
N ASN A 7 19.63 -51.72 -13.74
CA ASN A 7 18.43 -52.60 -13.75
C ASN A 7 17.99 -53.27 -12.44
N LEU A 8 16.73 -53.09 -12.10
CA LEU A 8 15.63 -54.08 -11.94
C LEU A 8 14.68 -53.56 -10.81
N ARG A 9 13.40 -53.66 -10.81
CA ARG A 9 12.27 -54.28 -11.50
C ARG A 9 10.98 -53.87 -10.78
N PHE A 10 9.95 -53.78 -11.52
CA PHE A 10 8.53 -53.74 -11.15
C PHE A 10 8.09 -54.83 -10.14
N THR A 11 7.14 -54.50 -9.26
CA THR A 11 6.04 -55.43 -8.92
C THR A 11 4.75 -54.65 -8.61
N ARG A 12 3.70 -55.03 -9.33
CA ARG A 12 2.28 -54.71 -9.11
C ARG A 12 1.71 -55.69 -8.07
N TRP A 13 0.70 -55.24 -7.32
CA TRP A 13 -0.47 -56.03 -6.83
C TRP A 13 -1.50 -55.02 -6.34
N LEU A 14 -2.59 -54.90 -6.93
CA LEU A 14 -3.93 -55.55 -6.93
C LEU A 14 -4.88 -54.94 -5.87
N ALA A 15 -5.97 -54.41 -6.42
CA ALA A 15 -7.15 -53.93 -5.74
C ALA A 15 -7.96 -55.06 -5.11
N VAL A 16 -8.60 -54.76 -3.98
CA VAL A 16 -9.79 -55.52 -3.52
C VAL A 16 -10.85 -54.54 -3.06
N LEU A 17 -11.98 -54.58 -3.74
CA LEU A 17 -13.28 -54.03 -3.38
C LEU A 17 -13.90 -54.89 -2.25
N ILE A 18 -14.49 -54.25 -1.23
CA ILE A 18 -15.63 -54.82 -0.48
C ILE A 18 -16.55 -53.66 -0.01
N TRP A 19 -17.77 -53.72 -0.41
CA TRP A 19 -18.98 -53.03 0.06
C TRP A 19 -19.90 -54.08 0.72
N PRO A 20 -21.04 -53.69 1.33
CA PRO A 20 -21.33 -52.85 2.51
C PRO A 20 -22.10 -53.64 3.61
N LEU A 21 -22.33 -53.02 4.77
CA LEU A 21 -23.47 -53.42 5.62
C LEU A 21 -24.01 -52.24 6.40
N ALA A 22 -25.27 -51.96 6.14
CA ALA A 22 -26.10 -50.98 6.86
C ALA A 22 -26.50 -51.53 8.23
N LEU A 23 -26.38 -50.72 9.26
CA LEU A 23 -27.11 -50.87 10.52
C LEU A 23 -27.70 -49.54 10.93
N GLY A 24 -29.01 -49.49 10.95
CA GLY A 24 -29.77 -48.34 11.41
C GLY A 24 -29.68 -48.18 12.91
N VAL A 25 -29.48 -46.95 13.35
CA VAL A 25 -29.71 -46.55 14.74
C VAL A 25 -30.66 -45.37 14.73
N SER A 26 -31.82 -45.58 15.32
CA SER A 26 -32.84 -44.53 15.58
C SER A 26 -32.32 -43.58 16.65
N VAL A 27 -32.25 -42.30 16.33
CA VAL A 27 -31.97 -41.25 17.32
C VAL A 27 -33.29 -40.59 17.72
N LEU A 28 -33.64 -40.82 18.97
CA LEU A 28 -34.70 -40.09 19.65
C LEU A 28 -34.37 -38.60 19.80
N SER A 29 -35.28 -37.75 19.35
CA SER A 29 -35.21 -36.31 19.53
C SER A 29 -35.49 -35.94 21.01
N ALA A 30 -34.51 -35.38 21.69
CA ALA A 30 -34.72 -34.65 22.94
C ALA A 30 -34.64 -33.15 22.61
N GLN A 31 -35.68 -32.41 22.96
CA GLN A 31 -35.70 -30.94 22.89
C GLN A 31 -34.88 -30.38 24.09
N PRO A 32 -34.07 -29.32 23.90
CA PRO A 32 -33.39 -28.69 25.01
C PRO A 32 -34.32 -27.69 25.71
N GLU A 33 -34.31 -27.78 27.04
CA GLU A 33 -34.95 -26.85 27.97
C GLU A 33 -34.48 -25.42 27.79
N LYS A 34 -35.41 -24.47 27.96
CA LYS A 34 -35.12 -23.04 27.99
C LYS A 34 -34.39 -22.68 29.28
N VAL A 35 -33.11 -22.30 29.12
CA VAL A 35 -32.37 -21.61 30.19
C VAL A 35 -32.62 -20.10 30.07
N SER A 36 -33.15 -19.50 31.11
CA SER A 36 -33.43 -18.07 31.24
C SER A 36 -32.14 -17.25 31.38
N GLU A 37 -31.94 -16.28 30.47
CA GLU A 37 -30.85 -15.29 30.56
C GLU A 37 -31.03 -14.30 31.72
N PRO A 38 -29.94 -13.92 32.41
CA PRO A 38 -29.97 -12.77 33.31
C PRO A 38 -29.86 -11.47 32.52
N ARG A 39 -30.82 -10.59 32.70
CA ARG A 39 -30.84 -9.23 32.18
C ARG A 39 -29.81 -8.39 32.92
N ASN A 40 -28.74 -7.97 32.26
CA ASN A 40 -27.95 -6.82 32.69
C ASN A 40 -28.04 -5.70 31.64
N ARG A 41 -28.77 -4.65 31.99
CA ARG A 41 -28.85 -3.39 31.25
C ARG A 41 -27.64 -2.55 31.60
N ILE A 42 -26.72 -2.36 30.67
CA ILE A 42 -25.85 -1.18 30.64
C ILE A 42 -26.04 -0.56 29.23
N GLY A 43 -26.45 0.71 29.25
CA GLY A 43 -26.85 1.45 28.05
C GLY A 43 -25.69 1.59 27.06
N ARG A 44 -25.84 1.00 25.91
CA ARG A 44 -25.07 1.32 24.73
C ARG A 44 -25.91 2.22 23.85
N GLU A 45 -25.61 3.49 23.78
CA GLU A 45 -26.06 4.33 22.68
C GLU A 45 -25.54 3.74 21.37
N ARG A 46 -26.42 3.13 20.63
CA ARG A 46 -26.14 2.68 19.27
C ARG A 46 -26.07 3.92 18.40
N MET A 47 -24.89 4.24 17.90
CA MET A 47 -24.73 5.14 16.77
C MET A 47 -25.57 4.57 15.60
N ARG A 48 -26.75 5.15 15.39
CA ARG A 48 -27.58 4.85 14.22
C ARG A 48 -26.85 5.42 13.00
N VAL A 49 -26.28 4.54 12.18
CA VAL A 49 -25.99 4.88 10.80
C VAL A 49 -27.34 5.04 10.12
N VAL A 50 -27.76 6.26 9.88
CA VAL A 50 -28.91 6.57 9.04
C VAL A 50 -28.50 6.22 7.62
N LEU A 51 -28.85 5.02 7.18
CA LEU A 51 -28.81 4.68 5.76
C LEU A 51 -29.89 5.53 5.07
N PRO A 52 -29.62 6.08 3.90
CA PRO A 52 -30.67 6.73 3.11
C PRO A 52 -31.82 5.74 2.92
N PRO A 53 -33.08 6.23 2.88
CA PRO A 53 -34.24 5.36 2.78
C PRO A 53 -34.09 4.44 1.56
N ARG A 54 -34.32 3.15 1.76
CA ARG A 54 -34.42 2.20 0.65
C ARG A 54 -35.54 2.72 -0.26
N VAL A 55 -35.20 2.99 -1.50
CA VAL A 55 -36.21 3.26 -2.55
C VAL A 55 -37.14 2.07 -2.58
N ALA A 56 -38.44 2.34 -2.46
CA ALA A 56 -39.45 1.30 -2.44
C ALA A 56 -39.44 0.55 -3.79
N PRO A 57 -39.73 -0.79 -3.79
CA PRO A 57 -39.66 -1.61 -4.99
C PRO A 57 -40.63 -1.23 -6.12
N ASP A 58 -41.58 -0.37 -5.82
CA ASP A 58 -42.63 0.09 -6.73
C ASP A 58 -42.31 1.41 -7.45
N GLN A 59 -41.22 2.07 -7.12
CA GLN A 59 -40.69 3.08 -8.03
C GLN A 59 -39.99 2.36 -9.19
N GLN A 60 -40.82 1.95 -10.16
CA GLN A 60 -40.32 1.64 -11.50
C GLN A 60 -39.51 2.85 -11.95
N VAL A 61 -38.17 2.70 -11.92
CA VAL A 61 -37.28 3.59 -12.67
C VAL A 61 -37.85 3.51 -14.09
N LYS A 62 -38.54 4.57 -14.54
CA LYS A 62 -38.88 4.68 -15.95
C LYS A 62 -37.58 4.38 -16.68
N PRO A 63 -37.56 3.44 -17.65
CA PRO A 63 -36.41 3.29 -18.50
C PRO A 63 -36.09 4.70 -18.96
N LEU A 64 -34.84 5.16 -18.71
CA LEU A 64 -34.35 6.33 -19.40
C LEU A 64 -34.73 6.08 -20.84
N GLU A 65 -35.68 6.89 -21.38
CA GLU A 65 -35.89 6.89 -22.80
C GLU A 65 -34.49 6.89 -23.38
N GLN A 66 -34.17 5.86 -24.12
CA GLN A 66 -32.96 5.81 -24.91
C GLN A 66 -33.08 7.01 -25.85
N GLY A 67 -32.72 8.19 -25.32
CA GLY A 67 -32.45 9.33 -26.14
C GLY A 67 -31.46 8.79 -27.15
N SER A 68 -31.89 8.73 -28.41
CA SER A 68 -31.05 8.32 -29.52
C SER A 68 -29.70 8.97 -29.27
N ARG A 69 -28.67 8.18 -28.91
CA ARG A 69 -27.32 8.68 -28.92
C ARG A 69 -27.20 9.34 -30.30
N PRO A 70 -26.87 10.63 -30.39
CA PRO A 70 -26.77 11.25 -31.69
C PRO A 70 -25.85 10.34 -32.49
N VAL A 71 -26.38 9.75 -33.55
CA VAL A 71 -25.58 9.00 -34.53
C VAL A 71 -24.67 10.05 -35.11
N ILE A 72 -23.46 10.17 -34.53
CA ILE A 72 -22.47 11.11 -35.03
C ILE A 72 -22.14 10.61 -36.43
N ASP A 73 -22.52 11.38 -37.42
CA ASP A 73 -22.21 11.07 -38.82
C ASP A 73 -20.71 10.85 -38.95
N VAL A 74 -20.29 9.67 -39.37
CA VAL A 74 -18.89 9.30 -39.52
C VAL A 74 -18.18 10.26 -40.49
N SER A 75 -18.93 10.88 -41.41
CA SER A 75 -18.42 11.89 -42.35
C SER A 75 -17.94 13.19 -41.65
N GLU A 76 -18.39 13.46 -40.43
CA GLU A 76 -17.97 14.64 -39.65
C GLU A 76 -16.78 14.35 -38.71
N ARG A 77 -16.20 13.16 -38.75
CA ARG A 77 -15.11 12.76 -37.89
C ARG A 77 -13.75 12.80 -38.57
N VAL A 78 -12.71 12.96 -37.77
CA VAL A 78 -11.29 12.93 -38.18
C VAL A 78 -10.64 11.72 -37.49
N ALA A 79 -9.97 10.87 -38.28
CA ALA A 79 -9.14 9.80 -37.72
C ALA A 79 -7.79 10.39 -37.31
N VAL A 80 -7.46 10.37 -36.02
CA VAL A 80 -6.20 10.91 -35.49
C VAL A 80 -5.30 9.76 -35.07
N LYS A 81 -4.17 9.58 -35.76
CA LYS A 81 -3.09 8.65 -35.39
C LYS A 81 -2.11 9.38 -34.47
N VAL A 82 -2.00 8.91 -33.25
CA VAL A 82 -1.17 9.55 -32.21
C VAL A 82 0.04 8.68 -31.89
N LYS A 83 1.21 9.30 -31.81
CA LYS A 83 2.44 8.72 -31.28
C LYS A 83 2.96 9.60 -30.14
N VAL A 84 3.11 9.03 -28.96
CA VAL A 84 3.73 9.68 -27.81
C VAL A 84 5.15 9.16 -27.64
N VAL A 85 6.08 10.08 -27.41
CA VAL A 85 7.50 9.75 -27.28
C VAL A 85 8.14 10.51 -26.12
N ASP A 86 9.17 9.95 -25.57
CA ASP A 86 10.11 10.66 -24.71
C ASP A 86 10.89 11.70 -25.54
N ALA A 87 10.95 12.93 -25.06
CA ALA A 87 11.51 14.06 -25.81
C ALA A 87 13.03 13.93 -26.03
N ASP A 88 13.74 13.34 -25.06
CA ASP A 88 15.19 13.27 -25.08
C ASP A 88 15.68 12.06 -25.90
N THR A 89 14.97 10.93 -25.86
CA THR A 89 15.39 9.69 -26.52
C THR A 89 14.64 9.40 -27.83
N GLY A 90 13.50 10.05 -28.06
CA GLY A 90 12.62 9.78 -29.21
C GLY A 90 11.91 8.42 -29.17
N ARG A 91 12.11 7.62 -28.14
CA ARG A 91 11.47 6.31 -27.97
C ARG A 91 9.99 6.46 -27.68
N LYS A 92 9.19 5.50 -28.15
CA LYS A 92 7.76 5.43 -27.78
C LYS A 92 7.63 5.35 -26.27
N LEU A 93 6.70 6.14 -25.73
CA LEU A 93 6.45 6.24 -24.29
C LEU A 93 5.08 5.60 -23.97
N PRO A 94 5.04 4.48 -23.24
CA PRO A 94 3.80 3.97 -22.65
C PRO A 94 3.15 5.06 -21.81
N HIS A 95 1.83 5.21 -21.85
CA HIS A 95 1.18 6.35 -21.17
C HIS A 95 -0.30 6.12 -20.93
N ARG A 96 -0.90 6.95 -20.09
CA ARG A 96 -2.33 7.16 -20.04
C ARG A 96 -2.70 8.36 -20.86
N VAL A 97 -3.86 8.30 -21.49
CA VAL A 97 -4.44 9.41 -22.23
C VAL A 97 -5.90 9.61 -21.86
N HIS A 98 -6.28 10.86 -21.69
CA HIS A 98 -7.67 11.30 -21.61
C HIS A 98 -7.93 12.30 -22.72
N ILE A 99 -9.00 12.11 -23.47
CA ILE A 99 -9.38 12.96 -24.59
C ILE A 99 -10.83 13.38 -24.39
N ASP A 100 -11.07 14.68 -24.30
CA ASP A 100 -12.40 15.23 -24.10
C ASP A 100 -12.62 16.52 -24.89
N ASP A 101 -13.87 16.98 -24.92
CA ASP A 101 -14.25 18.30 -25.38
C ASP A 101 -14.64 19.19 -24.20
N PRO A 102 -14.87 20.52 -24.39
CA PRO A 102 -15.29 21.41 -23.32
C PRO A 102 -16.64 21.06 -22.64
N ALA A 103 -17.45 20.24 -23.30
CA ALA A 103 -18.68 19.71 -22.69
C ALA A 103 -18.42 18.49 -21.79
N GLY A 104 -17.18 18.00 -21.73
CA GLY A 104 -16.78 16.82 -20.96
C GLY A 104 -17.10 15.50 -21.67
N THR A 105 -17.34 15.50 -22.98
CA THR A 105 -17.54 14.27 -23.76
C THR A 105 -16.20 13.55 -23.89
N TYR A 106 -16.09 12.36 -23.35
CA TYR A 106 -14.90 11.52 -23.45
C TYR A 106 -14.82 10.78 -24.79
N PHE A 107 -13.65 10.75 -25.40
CA PHE A 107 -13.36 10.07 -26.66
C PHE A 107 -12.29 8.98 -26.44
N PRO A 108 -12.69 7.71 -26.23
CA PRO A 108 -11.73 6.64 -26.00
C PRO A 108 -10.90 6.34 -27.27
N PRO A 109 -9.58 6.11 -27.14
CA PRO A 109 -8.75 5.60 -28.22
C PRO A 109 -9.20 4.22 -28.71
N ASP A 110 -9.03 3.94 -30.01
CA ASP A 110 -9.32 2.63 -30.58
C ASP A 110 -8.36 1.58 -29.99
N GLY A 111 -8.89 0.42 -29.61
CA GLY A 111 -8.09 -0.68 -29.08
C GLY A 111 -7.38 -0.39 -27.76
N HIS A 112 -7.85 0.62 -27.01
CA HIS A 112 -7.31 0.92 -25.71
C HIS A 112 -7.52 -0.26 -24.73
N PHE A 113 -6.62 -0.35 -23.76
CA PHE A 113 -6.71 -1.34 -22.72
C PHE A 113 -7.40 -0.71 -21.51
N ASP A 114 -8.68 -1.04 -21.34
CA ASP A 114 -9.39 -0.69 -20.12
C ASP A 114 -9.08 -1.71 -19.03
N ILE A 115 -8.49 -1.23 -17.96
CA ILE A 115 -8.41 -2.02 -16.76
C ILE A 115 -9.66 -1.73 -15.93
N VAL A 116 -10.74 -2.24 -16.41
CA VAL A 116 -11.90 -2.41 -15.56
C VAL A 116 -12.06 -3.93 -15.38
N PRO A 117 -11.41 -4.53 -14.37
CA PRO A 117 -11.81 -5.86 -13.98
C PRO A 117 -13.25 -5.80 -13.47
N PRO A 118 -13.98 -6.89 -13.52
CA PRO A 118 -15.37 -6.95 -13.07
C PRO A 118 -15.52 -6.45 -11.63
N ARG A 119 -16.63 -5.79 -11.34
CA ARG A 119 -16.99 -5.36 -9.98
C ARG A 119 -16.84 -6.52 -9.03
N TRP A 120 -15.91 -6.38 -8.11
CA TRP A 120 -15.86 -7.26 -6.98
C TRP A 120 -16.62 -6.62 -5.81
N ASN A 121 -17.84 -7.04 -5.56
CA ASN A 121 -18.39 -6.92 -4.24
C ASN A 121 -18.17 -8.28 -3.54
N SER A 122 -18.02 -8.26 -2.23
CA SER A 122 -17.68 -9.41 -1.39
C SER A 122 -18.62 -10.63 -1.55
N ASN A 123 -19.61 -10.58 -2.40
CA ASN A 123 -20.63 -11.61 -2.57
C ASN A 123 -20.93 -12.00 -4.02
N ASN A 124 -20.56 -11.20 -5.02
CA ASN A 124 -20.80 -11.51 -6.43
C ASN A 124 -19.69 -10.96 -7.31
N VAL A 125 -19.09 -11.82 -8.11
CA VAL A 125 -18.27 -11.43 -9.25
C VAL A 125 -19.23 -11.01 -10.34
N SER A 126 -19.42 -9.71 -10.56
CA SER A 126 -20.14 -9.21 -11.72
C SER A 126 -19.15 -9.08 -12.88
N GLU A 127 -19.47 -9.69 -14.02
CA GLU A 127 -18.71 -9.57 -15.26
C GLU A 127 -19.00 -8.25 -15.99
N GLU A 128 -19.92 -7.44 -15.49
CA GLU A 128 -20.25 -6.16 -16.10
C GLU A 128 -19.25 -5.08 -15.72
N PRO A 129 -18.77 -4.28 -16.69
CA PRO A 129 -17.92 -3.13 -16.40
C PRO A 129 -18.65 -2.14 -15.50
N ASP A 130 -17.95 -1.62 -14.49
CA ASP A 130 -18.50 -0.57 -13.63
C ASP A 130 -18.56 0.75 -14.39
N THR A 131 -19.67 1.01 -15.06
CA THR A 131 -19.94 2.25 -15.78
C THR A 131 -20.31 3.43 -14.85
N SER A 132 -20.36 3.22 -13.52
CA SER A 132 -20.71 4.25 -12.54
C SER A 132 -19.51 5.08 -12.07
N ASN A 133 -18.36 4.98 -12.70
CA ASN A 133 -17.15 5.68 -12.31
C ASN A 133 -17.01 7.01 -13.03
N ASP A 134 -17.63 8.02 -12.48
CA ASP A 134 -17.36 9.41 -12.80
C ASP A 134 -15.88 9.73 -12.54
N GLY A 135 -15.02 9.63 -13.55
CA GLY A 135 -13.63 10.04 -13.48
C GLY A 135 -12.57 9.02 -13.94
N TYR A 136 -12.96 7.93 -14.62
CA TYR A 136 -12.02 6.94 -15.18
C TYR A 136 -11.88 6.94 -16.68
N ASP A 137 -12.15 8.05 -17.31
CA ASP A 137 -11.99 8.24 -18.75
C ASP A 137 -10.52 8.39 -19.15
N TRP A 138 -9.65 7.51 -18.60
CA TRP A 138 -8.23 7.45 -18.92
C TRP A 138 -7.87 6.10 -19.54
N ALA A 139 -7.59 6.11 -20.84
CA ALA A 139 -7.15 4.92 -21.55
C ALA A 139 -5.67 4.63 -21.30
N MET A 140 -5.31 3.36 -21.16
CA MET A 140 -3.93 2.91 -21.10
C MET A 140 -3.41 2.55 -22.49
N ILE A 141 -2.23 3.06 -22.81
CA ILE A 141 -1.57 2.86 -24.10
C ILE A 141 -0.17 2.28 -23.87
N PRO A 142 -0.04 0.98 -23.65
CA PRO A 142 1.27 0.34 -23.40
C PRO A 142 2.23 0.45 -24.58
N GLU A 143 1.73 0.52 -25.81
CA GLU A 143 2.52 0.57 -27.04
C GLU A 143 3.02 1.98 -27.40
N GLY A 144 2.58 3.02 -26.66
CA GLY A 144 2.96 4.41 -26.88
C GLY A 144 2.39 5.04 -28.15
N ALA A 145 1.42 4.39 -28.81
CA ALA A 145 0.74 4.89 -29.98
C ALA A 145 -0.70 4.36 -30.07
N PHE A 146 -1.61 5.16 -30.58
CA PHE A 146 -3.02 4.82 -30.74
C PHE A 146 -3.68 5.57 -31.89
N THR A 147 -4.87 5.14 -32.27
CA THR A 147 -5.77 5.85 -33.16
C THR A 147 -7.01 6.26 -32.39
N VAL A 148 -7.60 7.38 -32.72
CA VAL A 148 -8.87 7.83 -32.15
C VAL A 148 -9.69 8.55 -33.21
N SER A 149 -11.01 8.34 -33.19
CA SER A 149 -11.94 9.03 -34.07
C SER A 149 -12.55 10.22 -33.32
N LEU A 150 -12.28 11.45 -33.75
CA LEU A 150 -12.65 12.69 -33.08
C LEU A 150 -13.57 13.55 -33.95
N PRO A 151 -14.46 14.37 -33.39
CA PRO A 151 -15.24 15.34 -34.15
C PRO A 151 -14.32 16.41 -34.76
N ALA A 152 -14.70 16.93 -35.95
CA ALA A 152 -13.95 17.97 -36.68
C ALA A 152 -14.15 19.36 -36.05
N ARG A 153 -13.63 19.58 -34.83
CA ARG A 153 -13.73 20.82 -34.07
C ARG A 153 -12.35 21.30 -33.59
N ASP A 154 -12.24 22.50 -33.07
CA ASP A 154 -10.95 23.14 -32.73
C ASP A 154 -10.57 23.11 -31.26
N ASP A 155 -11.41 22.52 -30.40
CA ASP A 155 -11.33 22.58 -28.95
C ASP A 155 -11.24 21.21 -28.27
N ILE A 156 -10.63 20.22 -28.92
CA ILE A 156 -10.38 18.90 -28.33
C ILE A 156 -9.17 18.97 -27.40
N HIS A 157 -9.35 18.56 -26.17
CA HIS A 157 -8.28 18.47 -25.18
C HIS A 157 -7.70 17.05 -25.13
N VAL A 158 -6.38 16.96 -25.07
CA VAL A 158 -5.65 15.71 -24.88
C VAL A 158 -4.74 15.86 -23.69
N ARG A 159 -4.96 15.04 -22.67
CA ARG A 159 -4.12 14.98 -21.46
C ARG A 159 -3.36 13.66 -21.46
N ILE A 160 -2.06 13.71 -21.22
CA ILE A 160 -1.17 12.53 -21.26
C ILE A 160 -0.36 12.48 -19.98
N SER A 161 -0.36 11.31 -19.32
CA SER A 161 0.36 11.04 -18.07
C SER A 161 1.26 9.81 -18.20
N HIS A 162 2.46 9.86 -17.61
CA HIS A 162 3.39 8.74 -17.53
C HIS A 162 4.13 8.78 -16.18
N GLY A 163 3.61 8.05 -15.21
CA GLY A 163 4.19 7.96 -13.86
C GLY A 163 4.33 9.29 -13.14
N LEU A 164 5.30 9.40 -12.22
CA LEU A 164 5.54 10.59 -11.39
C LEU A 164 6.74 11.43 -11.86
N GLU A 165 7.53 10.94 -12.81
CA GLU A 165 8.76 11.59 -13.27
C GLU A 165 8.52 12.50 -14.49
N TYR A 166 7.36 12.36 -15.15
CA TYR A 166 6.94 13.21 -16.26
C TYR A 166 5.81 14.14 -15.83
N PRO A 167 5.82 15.39 -16.31
CA PRO A 167 4.70 16.29 -16.07
C PRO A 167 3.44 15.78 -16.78
N LEU A 168 2.29 16.03 -16.17
CA LEU A 168 1.02 15.92 -16.88
C LEU A 168 1.06 16.87 -18.08
N ALA A 169 0.99 16.33 -19.29
CA ALA A 169 1.00 17.12 -20.52
C ALA A 169 -0.42 17.35 -21.01
N THR A 170 -0.75 18.58 -21.30
CA THR A 170 -2.06 18.97 -21.84
C THR A 170 -1.86 19.63 -23.20
N PHE A 171 -2.61 19.17 -24.19
CA PHE A 171 -2.58 19.69 -25.55
C PHE A 171 -4.00 20.00 -26.02
N GLN A 172 -4.13 21.00 -26.88
CA GLN A 172 -5.36 21.27 -27.61
C GLN A 172 -5.19 20.89 -29.07
N LEU A 173 -6.14 20.15 -29.63
CA LEU A 173 -6.15 19.77 -31.03
C LEU A 173 -7.18 20.62 -31.78
N ASN A 174 -6.72 21.31 -32.84
CA ASN A 174 -7.59 21.95 -33.80
C ASN A 174 -7.82 21.01 -35.00
N LEU A 175 -9.04 20.49 -35.10
CA LEU A 175 -9.50 19.57 -36.14
C LEU A 175 -10.59 20.20 -37.04
N ALA A 176 -10.90 21.49 -36.87
CA ALA A 176 -11.88 22.20 -37.68
C ALA A 176 -11.53 22.12 -39.19
N GLY A 177 -12.50 21.80 -40.02
CA GLY A 177 -12.35 21.67 -41.45
C GLY A 177 -11.58 20.41 -41.94
N LYS A 178 -11.35 19.43 -41.03
CA LYS A 178 -10.62 18.19 -41.37
C LYS A 178 -11.52 16.94 -41.38
N ALA A 179 -12.83 17.12 -41.47
CA ALA A 179 -13.77 16.03 -41.55
C ALA A 179 -13.40 15.05 -42.69
N GLY A 180 -13.52 13.74 -42.44
CA GLY A 180 -13.19 12.68 -43.35
C GLY A 180 -11.68 12.43 -43.55
N GLN A 181 -10.79 13.22 -42.95
CA GLN A 181 -9.35 13.08 -43.07
C GLN A 181 -8.76 12.16 -42.03
N THR A 182 -7.60 11.58 -42.36
CA THR A 182 -6.69 10.94 -41.39
C THR A 182 -5.51 11.87 -41.16
N ILE A 183 -5.23 12.21 -39.92
CA ILE A 183 -4.10 13.07 -39.53
C ILE A 183 -3.18 12.35 -38.57
N GLU A 184 -1.91 12.71 -38.58
CA GLU A 184 -0.91 12.20 -37.66
C GLU A 184 -0.52 13.27 -36.64
N ARG A 185 -0.36 12.87 -35.36
CA ARG A 185 0.13 13.72 -34.29
C ARG A 185 1.21 13.03 -33.49
N ARG A 186 2.27 13.76 -33.19
CA ARG A 186 3.37 13.32 -32.33
C ARG A 186 3.44 14.25 -31.12
N PHE A 187 3.32 13.67 -29.93
CA PHE A 187 3.53 14.37 -28.67
C PHE A 187 4.86 13.92 -28.06
N ALA A 188 5.71 14.88 -27.70
CA ALA A 188 6.99 14.62 -27.06
C ALA A 188 6.91 15.10 -25.60
N LEU A 189 7.07 14.20 -24.65
CA LEU A 189 7.05 14.49 -23.22
C LEU A 189 8.49 14.55 -22.72
N LYS A 190 8.84 15.63 -22.01
CA LYS A 190 10.14 15.77 -21.38
C LYS A 190 10.08 15.26 -19.96
N ARG A 191 11.00 14.36 -19.61
CA ARG A 191 11.17 13.87 -18.25
C ARG A 191 11.68 14.99 -17.35
N GLY A 192 11.11 15.16 -16.15
CA GLY A 192 11.57 16.15 -15.20
C GLY A 192 12.75 15.65 -14.35
N ILE A 193 12.72 14.38 -13.99
CA ILE A 193 13.79 13.73 -13.22
C ILE A 193 13.88 12.26 -13.60
N ASN A 194 15.08 11.67 -13.56
CA ASN A 194 15.28 10.25 -13.83
C ASN A 194 15.70 9.51 -12.55
N MET A 195 14.74 8.93 -11.86
CA MET A 195 14.99 8.21 -10.61
C MET A 195 15.76 6.90 -10.85
N ARG A 196 15.55 6.26 -11.99
CA ARG A 196 16.27 5.05 -12.37
C ARG A 196 17.78 5.29 -12.50
N GLU A 197 18.21 6.37 -13.15
CA GLU A 197 19.63 6.75 -13.24
C GLU A 197 20.23 7.10 -11.88
N ARG A 198 19.38 7.49 -10.93
CA ARG A 198 19.77 7.70 -9.54
C ARG A 198 19.77 6.40 -8.72
N GLY A 199 19.51 5.24 -9.34
CA GLY A 199 19.48 3.91 -8.72
C GLY A 199 18.24 3.65 -7.86
N TRP A 200 17.11 4.32 -8.13
CA TRP A 200 15.86 4.12 -7.42
C TRP A 200 14.87 3.30 -8.27
N MET A 201 14.42 2.19 -7.72
CA MET A 201 13.39 1.34 -8.28
C MET A 201 12.02 1.76 -7.77
N ALA A 202 11.09 2.09 -8.69
CA ALA A 202 9.73 2.46 -8.36
C ALA A 202 8.87 1.19 -8.15
N ALA A 203 8.23 1.06 -6.99
CA ALA A 203 7.47 -0.13 -6.63
C ALA A 203 6.06 0.17 -6.13
N ASP A 204 5.09 -0.63 -6.52
CA ASP A 204 3.84 -0.75 -5.80
C ASP A 204 3.88 -2.00 -4.93
N THR A 205 4.06 -1.79 -3.63
CA THR A 205 4.29 -2.89 -2.67
C THR A 205 3.01 -3.56 -2.21
N HIS A 206 1.82 -3.06 -2.61
CA HIS A 206 0.54 -3.55 -2.14
C HIS A 206 -0.53 -3.53 -3.23
N VAL A 207 -0.62 -4.60 -4.01
CA VAL A 207 -1.56 -4.70 -5.12
C VAL A 207 -2.42 -5.95 -5.01
N HIS A 208 -3.74 -5.78 -5.17
CA HIS A 208 -4.72 -6.85 -5.27
C HIS A 208 -5.48 -6.78 -6.59
N ASN A 209 -6.34 -7.79 -6.82
CA ASN A 209 -7.32 -7.83 -7.91
C ASN A 209 -6.74 -7.67 -9.32
N LEU A 210 -5.48 -8.09 -9.50
CA LEU A 210 -4.84 -8.24 -10.79
C LEU A 210 -4.34 -9.67 -10.95
N THR A 211 -4.24 -10.11 -12.21
CA THR A 211 -3.40 -11.24 -12.57
C THR A 211 -1.96 -10.75 -12.80
N PRO A 212 -0.94 -11.61 -12.75
CA PRO A 212 0.43 -11.22 -13.14
C PRO A 212 0.48 -10.60 -14.53
N TYR A 213 -0.32 -11.11 -15.48
CA TYR A 213 -0.45 -10.56 -16.83
C TYR A 213 -1.08 -9.15 -16.83
N GLY A 214 -2.11 -8.92 -16.03
CA GLY A 214 -2.71 -7.60 -15.86
C GLY A 214 -1.74 -6.60 -15.23
N ALA A 215 -0.95 -7.02 -14.24
CA ALA A 215 0.06 -6.19 -13.60
C ALA A 215 1.16 -5.77 -14.58
N ILE A 216 1.77 -6.71 -15.31
CA ILE A 216 2.88 -6.43 -16.22
C ILE A 216 2.50 -5.46 -17.34
N ARG A 217 1.24 -5.43 -17.76
CA ARG A 217 0.76 -4.48 -18.78
C ARG A 217 0.57 -3.06 -18.24
N GLN A 218 0.27 -2.91 -16.95
CA GLN A 218 0.12 -1.59 -16.33
C GLN A 218 1.45 -0.94 -15.98
N MET A 219 2.43 -1.73 -15.58
CA MET A 219 3.70 -1.25 -15.07
C MET A 219 4.41 -0.24 -15.98
N PRO A 220 4.61 -0.50 -17.29
CA PRO A 220 5.27 0.47 -18.17
C PRO A 220 4.47 1.77 -18.32
N VAL A 221 3.13 1.71 -18.27
CA VAL A 221 2.27 2.90 -18.41
C VAL A 221 2.43 3.84 -17.20
N GLU A 222 2.57 3.27 -16.02
CA GLU A 222 2.73 3.98 -14.76
C GLU A 222 4.19 4.22 -14.36
N ALA A 223 5.15 3.80 -15.19
CA ALA A 223 6.58 3.82 -14.86
C ALA A 223 6.86 3.15 -13.49
N ILE A 224 6.39 1.91 -13.33
CA ILE A 224 6.64 1.08 -12.15
C ILE A 224 7.56 -0.06 -12.54
N ASP A 225 8.60 -0.28 -11.76
CA ASP A 225 9.60 -1.31 -12.00
C ASP A 225 9.27 -2.62 -11.28
N TYR A 226 8.60 -2.54 -10.11
CA TYR A 226 8.31 -3.69 -9.25
C TYR A 226 6.87 -3.65 -8.72
N VAL A 227 6.16 -4.78 -8.79
CA VAL A 227 4.83 -4.95 -8.20
C VAL A 227 4.83 -6.16 -7.27
N ASN A 228 4.46 -5.93 -6.01
CA ASN A 228 4.13 -6.99 -5.06
C ASN A 228 2.64 -7.31 -5.17
N LEU A 229 2.31 -8.34 -5.93
CA LEU A 229 0.93 -8.79 -6.16
C LEU A 229 0.50 -9.75 -5.06
N MET A 230 -0.40 -9.30 -4.17
CA MET A 230 -0.73 -10.05 -2.97
C MET A 230 -2.07 -10.77 -3.04
N PHE A 231 -2.08 -12.01 -2.61
CA PHE A 231 -3.29 -12.77 -2.35
C PHE A 231 -3.68 -12.73 -0.88
N ILE A 232 -4.98 -12.61 -0.63
CA ILE A 232 -5.57 -12.53 0.72
C ILE A 232 -6.14 -13.84 1.24
N GLY A 233 -5.98 -14.93 0.50
CA GLY A 233 -6.42 -16.25 0.91
C GLY A 233 -7.27 -17.00 -0.11
N PRO A 234 -7.69 -18.23 0.21
CA PRO A 234 -8.34 -19.16 -0.74
C PRO A 234 -9.69 -18.66 -1.28
N THR A 235 -10.36 -17.77 -0.57
CA THR A 235 -11.64 -17.21 -0.98
C THR A 235 -11.50 -16.06 -2.00
N HIS A 236 -10.28 -15.60 -2.25
CA HIS A 236 -10.04 -14.57 -3.25
C HIS A 236 -10.19 -15.16 -4.67
N PRO A 237 -11.02 -14.59 -5.57
CA PRO A 237 -11.34 -15.21 -6.86
C PRO A 237 -10.14 -15.41 -7.77
N LEU A 238 -9.11 -14.58 -7.65
CA LEU A 238 -7.86 -14.71 -8.41
C LEU A 238 -6.81 -15.56 -7.69
N PHE A 239 -7.12 -16.09 -6.50
CA PHE A 239 -6.17 -16.91 -5.75
C PHE A 239 -5.84 -18.19 -6.51
N ARG A 240 -4.57 -18.39 -6.74
CA ARG A 240 -4.01 -19.62 -7.29
C ARG A 240 -2.73 -19.93 -6.52
N ARG A 241 -2.79 -20.92 -5.62
CA ARG A 241 -1.65 -21.30 -4.77
C ARG A 241 -0.37 -21.55 -5.59
N GLY A 242 -0.49 -22.09 -6.80
CA GLY A 242 0.63 -22.33 -7.71
C GLY A 242 1.31 -21.07 -8.26
N LEU A 243 0.77 -19.85 -7.97
CA LEU A 243 1.44 -18.59 -8.29
C LEU A 243 2.37 -18.11 -7.17
N LEU A 244 2.29 -18.69 -5.98
CA LEU A 244 3.16 -18.40 -4.83
C LEU A 244 4.41 -19.28 -4.93
N THR A 245 5.28 -19.00 -5.89
CA THR A 245 6.42 -19.86 -6.25
C THR A 245 7.71 -19.52 -5.52
N GLY A 246 7.79 -18.35 -4.89
CA GLY A 246 9.05 -17.81 -4.35
C GLY A 246 9.95 -17.18 -5.40
N GLU A 247 9.47 -17.05 -6.63
CA GLU A 247 10.20 -16.48 -7.76
C GLU A 247 9.39 -15.37 -8.44
N PRO A 248 10.02 -14.44 -9.17
CA PRO A 248 9.31 -13.51 -10.03
C PRO A 248 8.38 -14.26 -11.00
N ALA A 249 7.17 -13.73 -11.22
CA ALA A 249 6.22 -14.33 -12.14
C ALA A 249 6.81 -14.43 -13.56
N VAL A 250 6.47 -15.49 -14.28
CA VAL A 250 7.01 -15.79 -15.63
C VAL A 250 6.78 -14.69 -16.67
N VAL A 251 5.86 -13.76 -16.41
CA VAL A 251 5.60 -12.59 -17.25
C VAL A 251 6.56 -11.44 -16.99
N SER A 252 7.40 -11.52 -15.95
CA SER A 252 8.36 -10.49 -15.62
C SER A 252 9.39 -10.29 -16.72
N THR A 253 9.91 -9.08 -16.81
CA THR A 253 10.95 -8.68 -17.76
C THR A 253 12.14 -8.08 -17.00
N PRO A 254 13.29 -7.86 -17.62
CA PRO A 254 14.42 -7.19 -16.95
C PRO A 254 14.10 -5.78 -16.43
N ASN A 255 13.05 -5.14 -16.94
CA ASN A 255 12.66 -3.78 -16.54
C ASN A 255 11.43 -3.74 -15.62
N HIS A 256 10.65 -4.80 -15.55
CA HIS A 256 9.39 -4.85 -14.81
C HIS A 256 9.23 -6.20 -14.13
N ILE A 257 9.23 -6.22 -12.81
CA ILE A 257 9.17 -7.43 -11.99
C ILE A 257 7.82 -7.52 -11.32
N VAL A 258 7.09 -8.59 -11.56
CA VAL A 258 5.87 -8.96 -10.83
C VAL A 258 6.22 -10.08 -9.87
N TYR A 259 6.12 -9.84 -8.60
CA TYR A 259 6.31 -10.85 -7.56
C TYR A 259 4.98 -11.17 -6.88
N VAL A 260 4.67 -12.45 -6.77
CA VAL A 260 3.40 -12.88 -6.16
C VAL A 260 3.64 -13.26 -4.72
N SER A 261 2.92 -12.61 -3.82
CA SER A 261 3.06 -12.81 -2.38
C SER A 261 1.71 -12.88 -1.66
N GLN A 262 1.71 -12.66 -0.38
CA GLN A 262 0.56 -12.81 0.49
C GLN A 262 0.37 -11.58 1.38
N GLU A 263 -0.88 -11.13 1.52
CA GLU A 263 -1.29 -10.30 2.64
C GLU A 263 -1.90 -11.21 3.72
N VAL A 264 -1.36 -11.19 4.91
CA VAL A 264 -1.99 -11.84 6.06
C VAL A 264 -2.89 -10.83 6.76
N ARG A 265 -4.17 -11.15 6.85
CA ARG A 265 -5.19 -10.26 7.41
C ARG A 265 -5.61 -10.69 8.79
N ASP A 266 -5.33 -9.85 9.77
CA ASP A 266 -5.81 -10.00 11.13
C ASP A 266 -6.58 -8.76 11.57
N ALA A 267 -7.80 -8.95 12.06
CA ALA A 267 -8.68 -7.85 12.46
C ALA A 267 -8.23 -7.17 13.77
N ASN A 268 -7.45 -7.84 14.61
CA ASN A 268 -7.03 -7.34 15.92
C ASN A 268 -5.56 -6.93 15.94
N PHE A 269 -4.68 -7.76 15.34
CA PHE A 269 -3.25 -7.47 15.31
C PHE A 269 -2.84 -6.50 14.21
N GLY A 270 -3.69 -6.32 13.19
CA GLY A 270 -3.41 -5.56 11.97
C GLY A 270 -2.92 -6.45 10.82
N HIS A 271 -3.05 -5.94 9.60
CA HIS A 271 -2.67 -6.68 8.40
C HIS A 271 -1.16 -6.63 8.16
N MET A 272 -0.64 -7.55 7.36
CA MET A 272 0.78 -7.66 7.05
C MET A 272 1.01 -7.82 5.55
N THR A 273 1.85 -6.96 4.99
CA THR A 273 2.41 -7.09 3.64
C THR A 273 3.68 -7.93 3.72
N LEU A 274 3.70 -9.08 3.05
CA LEU A 274 4.86 -9.97 3.03
C LEU A 274 5.69 -9.73 1.77
N MET A 275 7.00 -9.51 1.93
CA MET A 275 7.94 -9.24 0.85
C MET A 275 9.01 -10.33 0.80
N GLY A 276 9.43 -10.76 -0.41
CA GLY A 276 10.49 -11.76 -0.57
C GLY A 276 10.15 -13.15 0.00
N MET A 277 8.87 -13.50 0.02
CA MET A 277 8.36 -14.77 0.54
C MET A 277 8.68 -15.93 -0.41
N GLN A 278 9.39 -16.96 0.03
CA GLN A 278 9.75 -18.11 -0.79
C GLN A 278 8.64 -19.18 -0.88
N ALA A 279 7.81 -19.29 0.15
CA ALA A 279 6.69 -20.24 0.22
C ALA A 279 5.54 -19.63 1.01
N PRO A 280 4.28 -20.05 0.78
CA PRO A 280 3.13 -19.55 1.51
C PRO A 280 3.29 -19.70 3.03
N ILE A 281 2.90 -18.67 3.77
CA ILE A 281 2.84 -18.70 5.23
C ILE A 281 1.49 -19.27 5.65
N GLU A 282 1.51 -20.44 6.23
CA GLU A 282 0.30 -21.14 6.69
C GLU A 282 -0.02 -20.83 8.18
N PRO A 283 -1.29 -20.83 8.58
CA PRO A 283 -2.46 -20.95 7.72
C PRO A 283 -2.68 -19.66 6.91
N ILE A 284 -3.06 -19.80 5.63
CA ILE A 284 -3.48 -18.65 4.82
C ILE A 284 -4.85 -18.22 5.32
N ARG A 285 -4.90 -17.28 6.26
CA ARG A 285 -6.12 -16.79 6.87
C ARG A 285 -6.56 -15.45 6.29
N VAL A 286 -7.87 -15.25 6.22
CA VAL A 286 -8.47 -14.02 5.73
C VAL A 286 -8.89 -13.10 6.88
N TYR A 287 -9.25 -13.63 8.05
CA TYR A 287 -9.65 -12.85 9.21
C TYR A 287 -9.57 -13.71 10.48
N THR A 288 -9.04 -13.13 11.56
CA THR A 288 -9.18 -13.67 12.91
C THR A 288 -10.15 -12.79 13.73
N GLY A 289 -10.64 -13.31 14.84
CA GLY A 289 -11.58 -12.61 15.70
C GLY A 289 -13.01 -12.56 15.12
N ARG A 290 -13.78 -11.54 15.49
CA ARG A 290 -15.13 -11.31 14.94
C ARG A 290 -15.02 -10.74 13.53
N GLY A 291 -14.84 -11.62 12.53
CA GLY A 291 -14.66 -11.25 11.14
C GLY A 291 -15.78 -10.36 10.58
N LEU A 292 -15.53 -9.72 9.43
CA LEU A 292 -16.51 -8.89 8.70
C LEU A 292 -17.76 -9.68 8.25
N VAL A 293 -17.71 -11.01 8.28
CA VAL A 293 -18.84 -11.88 7.93
C VAL A 293 -19.63 -12.19 9.18
N LYS A 294 -20.72 -11.49 9.38
CA LYS A 294 -21.64 -11.60 10.53
C LYS A 294 -22.18 -13.02 10.86
N ARG A 295 -21.86 -14.03 10.05
CA ARG A 295 -22.40 -15.40 10.15
C ARG A 295 -21.37 -16.48 10.44
N GLN A 296 -20.07 -16.13 10.59
CA GLN A 296 -19.06 -17.11 10.97
C GLN A 296 -18.76 -16.99 12.48
N PRO A 297 -18.54 -18.12 13.17
CA PRO A 297 -18.09 -18.06 14.55
C PRO A 297 -16.76 -17.30 14.59
N PRO A 298 -16.49 -16.54 15.69
CA PRO A 298 -15.22 -15.84 15.82
C PRO A 298 -14.07 -16.86 15.81
N LEU A 299 -13.02 -16.53 15.05
CA LEU A 299 -11.82 -17.37 14.97
C LEU A 299 -10.85 -17.00 16.09
N PRO A 300 -10.03 -17.95 16.56
CA PRO A 300 -8.97 -17.67 17.53
C PRO A 300 -8.00 -16.60 17.04
N ASN A 301 -7.46 -15.81 17.96
CA ASN A 301 -6.46 -14.78 17.71
C ASN A 301 -5.04 -15.38 17.57
N GLU A 302 -4.93 -16.37 16.70
CA GLU A 302 -3.70 -17.11 16.40
C GLU A 302 -3.61 -17.43 14.90
N PRO A 303 -2.38 -17.49 14.34
CA PRO A 303 -1.09 -17.15 14.97
C PRO A 303 -0.97 -15.65 15.29
N LEU A 304 -0.08 -15.29 16.22
CA LEU A 304 0.30 -13.89 16.42
C LEU A 304 1.02 -13.35 15.17
N ASN A 305 0.99 -12.03 14.97
CA ASN A 305 1.80 -11.42 13.91
C ASN A 305 3.28 -11.77 14.07
N THR A 306 3.78 -11.84 15.29
CA THR A 306 5.17 -12.25 15.58
C THR A 306 5.50 -13.66 15.10
N ASP A 307 4.55 -14.59 15.14
CA ASP A 307 4.74 -15.95 14.62
C ASP A 307 4.83 -15.94 13.08
N VAL A 308 4.09 -15.05 12.43
CA VAL A 308 4.14 -14.86 10.97
C VAL A 308 5.48 -14.24 10.57
N TYR A 309 5.95 -13.22 11.33
CA TYR A 309 7.25 -12.60 11.08
C TYR A 309 8.38 -13.63 11.16
N ASP A 310 8.41 -14.45 12.21
CA ASP A 310 9.45 -15.48 12.38
C ASP A 310 9.47 -16.48 11.22
N ARG A 311 8.29 -16.92 10.74
CA ARG A 311 8.18 -17.83 9.59
C ARG A 311 8.64 -17.18 8.29
N LEU A 312 8.37 -15.91 8.11
CA LEU A 312 8.79 -15.15 6.93
C LEU A 312 10.30 -14.88 6.95
N HIS A 313 10.83 -14.47 8.11
CA HIS A 313 12.27 -14.27 8.30
C HIS A 313 13.06 -15.55 8.09
N ALA A 314 12.53 -16.71 8.50
CA ALA A 314 13.14 -18.00 8.22
C ALA A 314 13.26 -18.31 6.71
N GLN A 315 12.49 -17.62 5.86
CA GLN A 315 12.57 -17.70 4.41
C GLN A 315 13.44 -16.56 3.80
N GLY A 316 14.00 -15.68 4.62
CA GLY A 316 14.73 -14.49 4.16
C GLY A 316 13.84 -13.32 3.72
N GLY A 317 12.52 -13.40 3.92
CA GLY A 317 11.57 -12.33 3.61
C GLY A 317 11.51 -11.23 4.66
N LEU A 318 10.74 -10.19 4.37
CA LEU A 318 10.53 -9.01 5.21
C LEU A 318 9.04 -8.75 5.43
N ALA A 319 8.65 -8.42 6.66
CA ALA A 319 7.27 -8.20 7.07
C ALA A 319 7.00 -6.72 7.36
N TYR A 320 6.00 -6.17 6.68
CA TYR A 320 5.56 -4.79 6.90
C TYR A 320 4.12 -4.78 7.42
N HIS A 321 3.85 -3.89 8.37
CA HIS A 321 2.47 -3.67 8.81
C HIS A 321 1.72 -2.92 7.71
N ALA A 322 0.74 -3.57 7.10
CA ALA A 322 0.00 -3.05 5.96
C ALA A 322 -0.88 -1.85 6.34
N HIS A 323 -1.01 -0.87 5.42
CA HIS A 323 -1.84 0.34 5.55
C HIS A 323 -1.93 0.88 7.00
N TYR A 324 -0.78 1.03 7.62
CA TYR A 324 -0.60 1.35 9.04
C TYR A 324 -1.39 2.57 9.51
N LEU A 325 -1.42 3.65 8.73
CA LEU A 325 -2.19 4.85 9.07
C LEU A 325 -3.70 4.59 9.15
N PHE A 326 -4.16 3.51 8.56
CA PHE A 326 -5.58 3.13 8.60
C PHE A 326 -5.92 2.25 9.79
N TRP A 327 -5.05 1.28 10.12
CA TRP A 327 -5.30 0.27 11.16
C TRP A 327 -4.00 -0.20 11.83
N PRO A 328 -3.53 0.49 12.86
CA PRO A 328 -2.30 0.09 13.55
C PRO A 328 -2.40 -1.22 14.34
N GLY A 329 -3.60 -1.71 14.69
CA GLY A 329 -3.82 -2.96 15.40
C GLY A 329 -3.08 -3.09 16.74
N HIS A 330 -3.17 -4.23 17.40
CA HIS A 330 -2.37 -4.55 18.59
C HIS A 330 -0.94 -4.99 18.25
N GLY A 331 -0.72 -5.48 17.02
CA GLY A 331 0.53 -6.15 16.64
C GLY A 331 1.70 -5.22 16.31
N SER A 332 1.45 -3.99 15.82
CA SER A 332 2.51 -3.10 15.32
C SER A 332 3.52 -2.71 16.39
N ALA A 333 3.06 -2.19 17.54
CA ALA A 333 3.94 -1.81 18.64
C ALA A 333 4.64 -3.02 19.27
N VAL A 334 4.01 -4.19 19.28
CA VAL A 334 4.62 -5.45 19.72
C VAL A 334 5.75 -5.86 18.78
N GLY A 335 5.48 -5.93 17.48
CA GLY A 335 6.47 -6.30 16.47
C GLY A 335 7.68 -5.35 16.45
N ALA A 336 7.43 -4.05 16.58
CA ALA A 336 8.47 -3.02 16.67
C ALA A 336 9.36 -3.18 17.89
N ALA A 337 8.78 -3.39 19.08
CA ALA A 337 9.51 -3.56 20.33
C ALA A 337 10.40 -4.82 20.33
N LEU A 338 9.94 -5.89 19.68
CA LEU A 338 10.65 -7.17 19.60
C LEU A 338 11.65 -7.22 18.44
N GLY A 339 11.77 -6.16 17.63
CA GLY A 339 12.65 -6.12 16.46
C GLY A 339 12.28 -7.12 15.38
N LYS A 340 11.00 -7.52 15.31
CA LYS A 340 10.47 -8.51 14.35
C LYS A 340 9.71 -7.88 13.19
N LEU A 341 9.30 -6.62 13.32
CA LEU A 341 8.63 -5.86 12.28
C LEU A 341 9.67 -5.10 11.46
N ASP A 342 9.75 -5.38 10.15
CA ASP A 342 10.75 -4.77 9.27
C ASP A 342 10.36 -3.37 8.79
N GLY A 343 9.11 -2.96 8.96
CA GLY A 343 8.65 -1.62 8.62
C GLY A 343 7.14 -1.47 8.61
N LEU A 344 6.68 -0.31 8.14
CA LEU A 344 5.26 0.05 8.06
C LEU A 344 4.91 0.50 6.65
N GLU A 345 3.73 0.17 6.20
CA GLU A 345 3.14 0.80 5.04
C GLU A 345 2.49 2.14 5.46
N TRP A 346 3.26 3.22 5.28
CA TRP A 346 2.88 4.56 5.74
C TRP A 346 1.88 5.24 4.82
N LEU A 347 1.93 5.00 3.50
CA LEU A 347 1.07 5.65 2.52
C LEU A 347 0.24 4.61 1.75
N ARG A 348 -1.05 4.91 1.63
CA ARG A 348 -2.02 4.20 0.81
C ARG A 348 -2.91 5.20 0.09
N SER A 349 -3.46 4.85 -1.06
CA SER A 349 -4.22 5.78 -1.91
C SER A 349 -5.42 6.41 -1.21
N ASP A 350 -6.22 5.67 -0.46
CA ASP A 350 -7.40 6.22 0.21
C ASP A 350 -7.08 7.09 1.44
N ILE A 351 -5.91 6.91 2.04
CA ILE A 351 -5.42 7.77 3.12
C ILE A 351 -5.02 9.13 2.55
N ALA A 352 -4.32 9.15 1.43
CA ALA A 352 -3.98 10.37 0.71
C ALA A 352 -5.25 11.15 0.31
N SER A 353 -6.30 10.45 -0.17
CA SER A 353 -7.58 11.06 -0.55
C SER A 353 -8.31 11.76 0.61
N ARG A 354 -7.98 11.41 1.86
CA ARG A 354 -8.56 11.97 3.09
C ARG A 354 -7.68 13.04 3.74
N GLY A 355 -6.68 13.54 3.03
CA GLY A 355 -5.75 14.56 3.54
C GLY A 355 -4.83 14.04 4.62
N LEU A 356 -4.40 12.77 4.53
CA LEU A 356 -3.52 12.09 5.49
C LEU A 356 -4.11 11.98 6.91
N ARG A 357 -5.43 12.10 7.04
CA ARG A 357 -6.11 11.90 8.31
C ARG A 357 -6.39 10.41 8.51
N THR A 358 -5.95 9.86 9.62
CA THR A 358 -6.22 8.47 9.98
C THR A 358 -7.70 8.22 10.22
N ARG A 359 -8.21 7.08 9.77
CA ARG A 359 -9.62 6.71 9.97
C ARG A 359 -9.88 6.24 11.39
N GLN A 360 -8.88 5.67 12.02
CA GLN A 360 -8.94 5.24 13.41
C GLN A 360 -7.95 6.03 14.24
N ARG A 361 -8.51 6.84 15.13
CA ARG A 361 -7.77 7.41 16.22
C ARG A 361 -7.84 6.38 17.35
N MET A 362 -6.69 5.88 17.77
CA MET A 362 -6.64 5.04 18.94
C MET A 362 -6.68 5.92 20.18
N GLU A 363 -7.76 5.83 20.90
CA GLU A 363 -7.89 6.49 22.20
C GLU A 363 -7.30 5.57 23.27
N ILE A 364 -6.24 6.03 23.90
CA ILE A 364 -5.64 5.38 25.06
C ILE A 364 -6.03 6.21 26.27
N PRO A 365 -6.63 5.61 27.30
CA PRO A 365 -6.99 6.33 28.52
C PRO A 365 -5.82 7.18 29.05
N GLY A 366 -6.09 8.46 29.31
CA GLY A 366 -5.08 9.41 29.81
C GLY A 366 -4.16 10.04 28.75
N PHE A 367 -4.20 9.61 27.47
CA PHE A 367 -3.31 10.13 26.42
C PHE A 367 -4.04 10.82 25.26
N GLY A 368 -5.37 10.80 25.28
CA GLY A 368 -6.18 11.36 24.20
C GLY A 368 -6.07 10.60 22.89
N GLN A 369 -6.47 11.25 21.78
CA GLN A 369 -6.42 10.66 20.46
C GLN A 369 -5.09 10.96 19.79
N ARG A 370 -4.29 9.94 19.49
CA ARG A 370 -3.11 10.02 18.62
C ARG A 370 -3.41 9.43 17.24
N ASP A 371 -2.90 10.06 16.20
CA ASP A 371 -2.92 9.45 14.89
C ASP A 371 -1.80 8.40 14.75
N ALA A 372 -1.95 7.48 13.80
CA ALA A 372 -0.99 6.40 13.61
C ALA A 372 0.39 6.91 13.14
N GLY A 373 0.45 8.04 12.44
CA GLY A 373 1.72 8.67 12.04
C GLY A 373 2.53 9.13 13.26
N ALA A 374 1.85 9.76 14.23
CA ALA A 374 2.48 10.13 15.50
C ALA A 374 2.96 8.89 16.29
N MET A 375 2.16 7.80 16.28
CA MET A 375 2.55 6.57 16.95
C MET A 375 3.77 5.90 16.29
N TRP A 376 3.95 6.01 14.97
CA TRP A 376 5.18 5.59 14.33
C TRP A 376 6.40 6.37 14.86
N TYR A 377 6.27 7.70 14.96
CA TYR A 377 7.32 8.53 15.55
C TYR A 377 7.59 8.18 17.03
N ASP A 378 6.54 7.84 17.80
CA ASP A 378 6.71 7.36 19.17
C ASP A 378 7.54 6.08 19.26
N MET A 379 7.35 5.13 18.32
CA MET A 379 8.18 3.92 18.26
C MET A 379 9.65 4.24 17.94
N LEU A 380 9.91 5.12 16.98
CA LEU A 380 11.26 5.61 16.66
C LEU A 380 11.90 6.31 17.86
N ASN A 381 11.16 7.14 18.58
CA ASN A 381 11.58 7.87 19.79
C ASN A 381 11.92 6.94 20.96
N CYS A 382 11.50 5.69 20.92
CA CYS A 382 11.85 4.66 21.91
C CYS A 382 13.01 3.78 21.45
N GLY A 383 13.55 4.02 20.25
CA GLY A 383 14.67 3.28 19.68
C GLY A 383 14.30 2.09 18.80
N ALA A 384 13.02 1.92 18.46
CA ALA A 384 12.65 0.96 17.44
C ALA A 384 13.10 1.45 16.05
N ARG A 385 13.54 0.51 15.20
CA ARG A 385 13.97 0.81 13.83
C ARG A 385 12.90 0.34 12.89
N ILE A 386 12.16 1.29 12.34
CA ILE A 386 10.96 1.03 11.55
C ILE A 386 10.99 1.91 10.30
N PRO A 387 11.55 1.44 9.18
CA PRO A 387 11.44 2.10 7.88
C PRO A 387 10.01 2.05 7.37
N ILE A 388 9.76 2.76 6.26
CA ILE A 388 8.44 2.82 5.65
C ILE A 388 8.44 2.38 4.19
N ILE A 389 7.33 1.77 3.80
CA ILE A 389 6.94 1.51 2.42
C ILE A 389 5.55 2.12 2.16
N GLY A 390 5.10 2.11 0.91
CA GLY A 390 3.76 2.55 0.53
C GLY A 390 3.31 1.89 -0.76
N GLY A 391 2.04 1.54 -0.80
CA GLY A 391 1.42 0.91 -1.95
C GLY A 391 -0.01 1.39 -2.16
N THR A 392 -0.63 0.97 -3.25
CA THR A 392 -1.98 1.43 -3.60
C THR A 392 -3.06 0.76 -2.78
N ASP A 393 -2.83 -0.43 -2.24
CA ASP A 393 -3.87 -1.32 -1.69
C ASP A 393 -5.07 -1.41 -2.66
N LYS A 394 -4.76 -1.76 -3.91
CA LYS A 394 -5.74 -1.83 -4.97
C LYS A 394 -6.75 -2.95 -4.70
N MET A 395 -7.75 -2.65 -3.88
CA MET A 395 -8.81 -3.59 -3.50
C MET A 395 -9.98 -3.59 -4.49
N ASN A 396 -10.26 -2.43 -5.05
CA ASN A 396 -11.34 -2.22 -5.99
C ASN A 396 -10.81 -1.75 -7.32
N VAL A 397 -11.41 -2.26 -8.30
CA VAL A 397 -11.13 -2.06 -9.68
C VAL A 397 -11.31 -0.64 -10.14
N GLY A 398 -12.22 0.08 -9.53
CA GLY A 398 -12.76 1.29 -10.09
C GLY A 398 -11.97 2.57 -9.84
N ARG A 399 -11.24 2.74 -8.75
CA ARG A 399 -10.73 4.08 -8.37
C ARG A 399 -9.24 4.21 -8.13
N VAL A 400 -8.51 3.10 -8.09
CA VAL A 400 -7.09 3.12 -7.77
C VAL A 400 -6.32 2.40 -8.85
N VAL A 401 -5.41 3.10 -9.45
CA VAL A 401 -4.48 2.55 -10.44
C VAL A 401 -3.22 2.16 -9.72
N GLY A 402 -2.70 0.99 -10.05
CA GLY A 402 -1.42 0.54 -9.52
C GLY A 402 -0.35 1.63 -9.64
N GLY A 403 0.39 1.85 -8.57
CA GLY A 403 1.47 2.82 -8.52
C GLY A 403 1.10 4.28 -8.27
N THR A 404 -0.15 4.61 -8.01
CA THR A 404 -0.53 5.98 -7.60
C THR A 404 0.04 6.35 -6.25
N CYS A 405 0.11 5.40 -5.32
CA CYS A 405 0.98 5.45 -4.15
C CYS A 405 2.05 4.40 -4.33
N ARG A 406 3.29 4.75 -4.13
CA ARG A 406 4.43 3.87 -4.39
C ARG A 406 5.57 4.07 -3.41
N THR A 407 6.39 3.05 -3.33
CA THR A 407 7.69 3.09 -2.69
C THR A 407 8.77 3.27 -3.75
N TYR A 408 9.74 4.12 -3.49
CA TYR A 408 11.03 4.08 -4.17
C TYR A 408 12.05 3.39 -3.26
N VAL A 409 12.73 2.41 -3.81
CA VAL A 409 13.76 1.62 -3.12
C VAL A 409 15.09 1.85 -3.83
N LYS A 410 16.11 2.22 -3.08
CA LYS A 410 17.48 2.33 -3.60
C LYS A 410 18.02 0.93 -3.82
N VAL A 411 18.48 0.64 -5.04
CA VAL A 411 18.97 -0.67 -5.41
C VAL A 411 20.36 -0.57 -6.04
N ASP A 412 21.19 -1.57 -5.78
CA ASP A 412 22.48 -1.75 -6.44
C ASP A 412 22.35 -2.67 -7.65
N ASP A 413 21.39 -3.60 -7.60
CA ASP A 413 21.05 -4.53 -8.67
C ASP A 413 19.56 -4.43 -9.03
N TRP A 414 19.27 -4.45 -10.35
CA TRP A 414 17.90 -4.30 -10.89
C TRP A 414 17.21 -5.66 -11.01
N SER A 415 17.06 -6.33 -9.88
CA SER A 415 16.47 -7.65 -9.72
C SER A 415 15.50 -7.73 -8.54
N HIS A 416 14.82 -8.87 -8.37
CA HIS A 416 14.04 -9.15 -7.18
C HIS A 416 14.91 -9.12 -5.91
N ASP A 417 16.06 -9.78 -5.95
CA ASP A 417 16.96 -9.86 -4.81
C ASP A 417 17.55 -8.48 -4.46
N GLY A 418 17.93 -7.69 -5.49
CA GLY A 418 18.37 -6.31 -5.29
C GLY A 418 17.29 -5.43 -4.70
N PHE A 419 16.02 -5.63 -5.07
CA PHE A 419 14.89 -4.93 -4.48
C PHE A 419 14.71 -5.28 -2.99
N VAL A 420 14.69 -6.58 -2.64
CA VAL A 420 14.56 -7.04 -1.25
C VAL A 420 15.75 -6.57 -0.41
N GLU A 421 16.97 -6.58 -0.97
CA GLU A 421 18.16 -6.07 -0.28
C GLU A 421 18.10 -4.56 -0.05
N GLY A 422 17.60 -3.78 -0.99
CA GLY A 422 17.35 -2.34 -0.83
C GLY A 422 16.34 -2.06 0.29
N LEU A 423 15.27 -2.85 0.39
CA LEU A 423 14.33 -2.80 1.51
C LEU A 423 15.04 -3.11 2.84
N ARG A 424 15.93 -4.09 2.88
CA ARG A 424 16.70 -4.49 4.06
C ARG A 424 17.68 -3.42 4.51
N LYS A 425 18.21 -2.63 3.57
CA LYS A 425 19.04 -1.45 3.84
C LYS A 425 18.23 -0.25 4.34
N GLU A 426 16.91 -0.32 4.33
CA GLU A 426 15.98 0.77 4.73
C GLU A 426 16.10 2.03 3.85
N GLU A 427 16.73 1.91 2.69
CA GLU A 427 16.89 3.01 1.73
C GLU A 427 15.61 3.19 0.93
N THR A 428 14.55 3.69 1.58
CA THR A 428 13.22 3.84 1.00
C THR A 428 12.61 5.20 1.25
N PHE A 429 11.75 5.62 0.32
CA PHE A 429 10.78 6.67 0.55
C PHE A 429 9.45 6.33 -0.11
N VAL A 430 8.37 6.88 0.42
CA VAL A 430 7.01 6.67 -0.08
C VAL A 430 6.45 7.96 -0.67
N THR A 431 5.62 7.83 -1.71
CA THR A 431 5.09 9.00 -2.41
C THR A 431 3.85 8.69 -3.24
N ASN A 432 3.02 9.72 -3.42
CA ASN A 432 2.03 9.80 -4.50
C ASN A 432 2.26 11.02 -5.41
N GLY A 433 3.44 11.63 -5.35
CA GLY A 433 3.82 12.80 -6.17
C GLY A 433 5.27 13.22 -5.98
N PRO A 434 5.66 13.72 -4.79
CA PRO A 434 7.01 14.23 -4.53
C PRO A 434 8.07 13.13 -4.56
N LEU A 435 9.14 13.33 -5.32
CA LEU A 435 10.32 12.47 -5.39
C LEU A 435 11.39 13.06 -4.49
N LEU A 436 11.77 12.34 -3.44
CA LEU A 436 12.51 12.86 -2.30
C LEU A 436 13.98 12.42 -2.31
N TRP A 437 14.86 13.28 -1.75
CA TRP A 437 16.22 12.91 -1.38
C TRP A 437 16.59 13.52 -0.04
N LEU A 438 17.39 12.79 0.73
CA LEU A 438 17.86 13.19 2.06
C LEU A 438 19.24 12.59 2.30
N LYS A 439 20.17 13.43 2.75
CA LYS A 439 21.49 13.02 3.23
C LYS A 439 21.80 13.73 4.53
N ALA A 440 22.42 13.01 5.47
CA ALA A 440 22.94 13.53 6.72
C ALA A 440 24.43 13.24 6.80
N ASN A 441 25.29 14.27 6.89
CA ASN A 441 26.75 14.15 6.77
C ASN A 441 27.17 13.34 5.52
N GLY A 442 26.44 13.49 4.40
CA GLY A 442 26.67 12.75 3.16
C GLY A 442 26.08 11.33 3.11
N HIS A 443 25.61 10.78 4.20
CA HIS A 443 25.01 9.44 4.28
C HIS A 443 23.54 9.45 3.86
N PRO A 444 23.06 8.44 3.09
CA PRO A 444 21.70 8.40 2.56
C PRO A 444 20.64 8.00 3.61
N ILE A 445 19.37 8.01 3.18
CA ILE A 445 18.22 7.46 3.90
C ILE A 445 18.53 6.03 4.39
N GLY A 446 18.03 5.65 5.57
CA GLY A 446 18.28 4.32 6.20
C GLY A 446 19.60 4.22 6.96
N SER A 447 20.52 5.18 6.77
CA SER A 447 21.85 5.15 7.40
C SER A 447 21.79 5.29 8.92
N ARG A 448 22.84 4.77 9.57
CA ARG A 448 23.07 4.87 11.01
C ARG A 448 24.37 5.63 11.25
N LEU A 449 24.23 6.84 11.73
CA LEU A 449 25.36 7.69 12.11
C LEU A 449 25.71 7.41 13.57
N LYS A 450 26.95 6.98 13.83
CA LYS A 450 27.44 6.68 15.19
C LYS A 450 28.43 7.72 15.61
N PHE A 451 28.25 8.23 16.82
CA PHE A 451 29.09 9.21 17.45
C PHE A 451 29.45 8.76 18.86
N THR A 452 30.60 9.19 19.33
CA THR A 452 31.09 8.97 20.71
C THR A 452 31.57 10.30 21.29
N GLY A 453 31.41 10.50 22.60
CA GLY A 453 31.86 11.67 23.32
C GLY A 453 30.78 12.52 23.94
N GLU A 454 31.16 13.42 24.82
CA GLU A 454 30.27 14.35 25.53
C GLU A 454 29.93 15.56 24.65
N GLY A 455 28.67 15.99 24.68
CA GLY A 455 28.18 17.20 24.05
C GLY A 455 27.32 16.95 22.79
N PRO A 456 26.72 18.02 22.28
CA PRO A 456 25.84 17.92 21.11
C PRO A 456 26.62 17.58 19.84
N VAL A 457 26.05 16.66 19.05
CA VAL A 457 26.55 16.31 17.72
C VAL A 457 25.84 17.18 16.67
N THR A 458 26.60 17.86 15.82
CA THR A 458 26.04 18.64 14.70
C THR A 458 26.03 17.77 13.44
N ILE A 459 24.84 17.66 12.83
CA ILE A 459 24.60 16.94 11.59
C ILE A 459 24.28 17.93 10.49
N HIS A 460 25.06 17.89 9.41
CA HIS A 460 24.77 18.65 8.20
C HIS A 460 23.80 17.89 7.32
N VAL A 461 22.63 18.47 7.05
CA VAL A 461 21.54 17.86 6.30
C VAL A 461 21.37 18.54 4.96
N LYS A 462 21.46 17.76 3.88
CA LYS A 462 21.08 18.16 2.52
C LYS A 462 19.87 17.35 2.09
N ALA A 463 18.81 18.02 1.74
CA ALA A 463 17.55 17.40 1.39
C ALA A 463 16.82 18.18 0.30
N GLY A 464 15.86 17.54 -0.34
CA GLY A 464 15.01 18.22 -1.31
C GLY A 464 13.97 17.29 -1.89
N CYS A 465 13.20 17.84 -2.79
CA CYS A 465 12.24 17.09 -3.58
C CYS A 465 12.03 17.69 -4.96
N PHE A 466 11.64 16.83 -5.89
CA PHE A 466 11.06 17.20 -7.17
C PHE A 466 9.62 16.73 -7.20
N SER A 467 8.66 17.57 -7.60
CA SER A 467 7.26 17.18 -7.71
C SER A 467 6.59 17.78 -8.93
N GLN A 468 5.96 16.93 -9.73
CA GLN A 468 5.06 17.36 -10.81
C GLN A 468 3.71 17.83 -10.28
N ARG A 469 3.32 17.32 -9.10
CA ARG A 469 2.10 17.72 -8.41
C ARG A 469 2.37 18.87 -7.44
N PRO A 470 1.40 19.74 -7.20
CA PRO A 470 1.58 20.82 -6.24
C PRO A 470 1.97 20.29 -4.86
N ILE A 471 2.95 20.93 -4.25
CA ILE A 471 3.31 20.80 -2.85
C ILE A 471 3.40 22.19 -2.24
N THR A 472 3.12 22.33 -0.95
CA THR A 472 3.17 23.62 -0.23
C THR A 472 4.28 23.68 0.79
N ARG A 473 4.78 22.54 1.24
CA ARG A 473 5.81 22.45 2.28
C ARG A 473 6.74 21.27 2.07
N LEU A 474 8.03 21.55 2.30
CA LEU A 474 9.07 20.55 2.54
C LEU A 474 9.51 20.69 3.99
N GLU A 475 9.41 19.63 4.78
CA GLU A 475 9.61 19.62 6.22
C GLU A 475 10.69 18.62 6.61
N LEU A 476 11.72 19.08 7.32
CA LEU A 476 12.69 18.24 8.01
C LEU A 476 12.15 17.96 9.41
N ILE A 477 11.97 16.68 9.72
CA ILE A 477 11.43 16.20 11.00
C ILE A 477 12.58 15.56 11.77
N VAL A 478 12.72 15.93 13.04
CA VAL A 478 13.71 15.40 13.98
C VAL A 478 12.95 14.96 15.23
N ASP A 479 13.11 13.71 15.62
CA ASP A 479 12.48 13.12 16.82
C ASP A 479 10.97 13.40 16.92
N GLY A 480 10.27 13.37 15.75
CA GLY A 480 8.84 13.61 15.64
C GLY A 480 8.42 15.08 15.56
N SER A 481 9.35 16.03 15.69
CA SER A 481 9.08 17.46 15.63
C SER A 481 9.59 18.08 14.33
N ILE A 482 8.88 19.09 13.83
CA ILE A 482 9.32 19.84 12.63
C ILE A 482 10.49 20.75 13.02
N ALA A 483 11.69 20.37 12.61
CA ALA A 483 12.90 21.15 12.86
C ALA A 483 13.09 22.30 11.84
N ARG A 484 12.70 22.08 10.58
CA ARG A 484 12.79 23.08 9.50
C ARG A 484 11.61 22.92 8.56
N THR A 485 11.16 24.05 8.00
CA THR A 485 10.12 24.07 6.96
C THR A 485 10.56 25.00 5.84
N VAL A 486 10.54 24.50 4.61
CA VAL A 486 10.61 25.32 3.40
C VAL A 486 9.19 25.44 2.83
N ARG A 487 8.70 26.66 2.68
CA ARG A 487 7.46 26.94 1.96
C ARG A 487 7.75 26.91 0.46
N VAL A 488 6.94 26.17 -0.27
CA VAL A 488 7.11 26.00 -1.71
C VAL A 488 6.20 26.99 -2.45
N PRO A 489 6.75 27.89 -3.25
CA PRO A 489 5.95 28.79 -4.08
C PRO A 489 5.09 28.01 -5.08
N ALA A 490 3.93 28.56 -5.43
CA ALA A 490 3.06 27.96 -6.43
C ALA A 490 3.79 27.86 -7.79
N GLY A 491 3.74 26.68 -8.41
CA GLY A 491 4.39 26.39 -9.68
C GLY A 491 5.86 25.94 -9.58
N GLU A 492 6.49 26.06 -8.40
CA GLU A 492 7.84 25.53 -8.19
C GLU A 492 7.80 24.01 -8.12
N LYS A 493 8.69 23.35 -8.87
CA LYS A 493 8.75 21.89 -8.98
C LYS A 493 9.91 21.25 -8.24
N GLU A 494 10.97 22.02 -8.00
CA GLU A 494 12.17 21.53 -7.31
C GLU A 494 12.46 22.43 -6.11
N VAL A 495 12.67 21.82 -4.97
CA VAL A 495 12.90 22.52 -3.71
C VAL A 495 14.02 21.82 -2.94
N GLU A 496 14.95 22.61 -2.45
CA GLU A 496 16.08 22.15 -1.65
C GLU A 496 16.04 22.71 -0.23
N LEU A 497 16.66 21.96 0.69
CA LEU A 497 16.86 22.32 2.07
C LEU A 497 18.30 21.97 2.44
N ASP A 498 19.01 22.95 3.00
CA ASP A 498 20.34 22.78 3.59
C ASP A 498 20.26 23.30 5.04
N ALA A 499 20.64 22.47 6.02
CA ALA A 499 20.50 22.82 7.42
C ALA A 499 21.53 22.09 8.31
N GLU A 500 21.90 22.74 9.39
CA GLU A 500 22.60 22.09 10.50
C GLU A 500 21.61 21.77 11.61
N ILE A 501 21.65 20.52 12.09
CA ILE A 501 20.80 19.99 13.17
C ILE A 501 21.71 19.51 14.30
N LYS A 502 21.40 19.94 15.51
CA LYS A 502 22.10 19.51 16.73
C LYS A 502 21.31 18.40 17.41
N PHE A 503 22.01 17.36 17.80
CA PHE A 503 21.50 16.25 18.61
C PHE A 503 22.22 16.24 19.95
N ASP A 504 21.50 16.49 21.03
CA ASP A 504 22.03 16.39 22.40
C ASP A 504 22.00 14.93 22.91
N GLN A 505 21.22 14.09 22.25
CA GLN A 505 21.08 12.66 22.53
C GLN A 505 20.82 11.89 21.22
N SER A 506 20.88 10.57 21.28
CA SER A 506 20.49 9.71 20.15
C SER A 506 19.07 10.03 19.70
N GLY A 507 18.86 10.02 18.38
CA GLY A 507 17.59 10.39 17.76
C GLY A 507 17.52 9.93 16.31
N TRP A 508 16.66 10.58 15.55
CA TRP A 508 16.47 10.28 14.13
C TRP A 508 15.97 11.52 13.38
N LEU A 509 16.16 11.51 12.05
CA LEU A 509 15.63 12.55 11.18
C LEU A 509 15.05 11.98 9.89
N THR A 510 14.08 12.67 9.32
CA THR A 510 13.42 12.28 8.08
C THR A 510 12.88 13.51 7.34
N LEU A 511 12.58 13.35 6.04
CA LEU A 511 12.04 14.40 5.19
C LEU A 511 10.61 14.08 4.81
N ARG A 512 9.74 15.11 4.85
CA ARG A 512 8.35 15.03 4.42
C ARG A 512 8.01 16.19 3.48
N ALA A 513 7.41 15.87 2.33
CA ALA A 513 6.79 16.86 1.45
C ALA A 513 5.27 16.66 1.43
N ARG A 514 4.49 17.75 1.41
CA ARG A 514 3.04 17.66 1.43
C ARG A 514 2.31 18.85 0.82
N HIS A 515 1.12 18.57 0.32
CA HIS A 515 0.08 19.53 -0.01
C HIS A 515 -1.22 19.10 0.69
N GLU A 516 -1.80 19.96 1.50
CA GLU A 516 -2.96 19.61 2.34
C GLU A 516 -4.30 19.66 1.59
N LYS A 517 -4.34 20.40 0.49
CA LYS A 517 -5.55 20.51 -0.33
C LYS A 517 -5.59 19.35 -1.33
N LYS A 518 -6.81 18.93 -1.68
CA LYS A 518 -7.01 18.03 -2.82
C LYS A 518 -6.46 18.72 -4.08
N ASP A 519 -5.67 18.00 -4.84
CA ASP A 519 -5.16 18.44 -6.11
C ASP A 519 -6.24 18.19 -7.18
N PRO A 520 -6.83 19.23 -7.79
CA PRO A 520 -7.86 19.03 -8.80
C PRO A 520 -7.35 18.35 -10.06
N ASP A 521 -6.04 18.50 -10.36
CA ASP A 521 -5.40 17.87 -11.51
C ASP A 521 -4.93 16.45 -11.21
N ASN A 522 -4.98 16.05 -9.94
CA ASN A 522 -4.82 14.68 -9.54
C ASN A 522 -6.14 13.95 -9.79
N TRP A 523 -6.18 13.15 -10.84
CA TRP A 523 -7.33 12.34 -11.22
C TRP A 523 -7.88 11.43 -10.09
N HIS A 524 -7.12 11.21 -9.00
CA HIS A 524 -7.58 10.59 -7.75
C HIS A 524 -8.13 11.59 -6.72
N GLN A 525 -8.03 12.90 -6.97
CA GLN A 525 -8.40 13.95 -6.02
C GLN A 525 -7.76 13.76 -4.63
N GLU A 526 -6.54 13.26 -4.58
CA GLU A 526 -5.83 12.95 -3.35
C GLU A 526 -4.93 14.11 -2.93
N ALA A 527 -4.68 14.22 -1.61
CA ALA A 527 -3.64 15.11 -1.12
C ALA A 527 -2.25 14.59 -1.52
N THR A 528 -1.41 15.48 -2.04
CA THR A 528 -0.04 15.11 -2.42
C THR A 528 0.84 14.95 -1.18
N ALA A 529 1.54 13.83 -1.09
CA ALA A 529 2.43 13.52 0.02
C ALA A 529 3.62 12.66 -0.38
N GLY A 530 4.75 12.87 0.29
CA GLY A 530 5.91 12.00 0.26
C GLY A 530 6.62 12.03 1.61
N HIS A 531 7.23 10.92 2.00
CA HIS A 531 7.94 10.76 3.26
C HIS A 531 9.10 9.78 3.11
N THR A 532 10.27 10.10 3.67
CA THR A 532 11.44 9.21 3.67
C THR A 532 11.43 8.28 4.87
N SER A 533 12.05 7.11 4.76
CA SER A 533 12.52 6.37 5.93
C SER A 533 13.54 7.20 6.71
N PRO A 534 13.74 6.89 8.01
CA PRO A 534 14.63 7.68 8.85
C PRO A 534 16.13 7.50 8.52
N ILE A 535 16.92 8.52 8.87
CA ILE A 535 18.35 8.39 9.18
C ILE A 535 18.47 8.41 10.70
N TYR A 536 19.18 7.44 11.25
CA TYR A 536 19.31 7.26 12.69
C TYR A 536 20.63 7.86 13.19
N VAL A 537 20.59 8.56 14.32
CA VAL A 537 21.75 9.15 15.00
C VAL A 537 21.91 8.47 16.35
N THR A 538 23.05 7.85 16.56
CA THR A 538 23.36 7.13 17.81
C THR A 538 24.58 7.78 18.47
N ILE A 539 24.46 8.17 19.74
CA ILE A 539 25.52 8.74 20.56
C ILE A 539 25.82 7.76 21.70
N ASP A 540 27.08 7.36 21.84
CA ASP A 540 27.56 6.38 22.82
C ASP A 540 26.81 5.06 22.80
N ASP A 541 26.39 4.59 21.59
CA ASP A 541 25.58 3.39 21.38
C ASP A 541 24.26 3.35 22.19
N ARG A 542 23.78 4.51 22.67
CA ARG A 542 22.49 4.63 23.37
C ARG A 542 21.35 4.70 22.36
N LEU A 543 20.21 4.07 22.71
CA LEU A 543 18.97 4.19 21.93
C LEU A 543 18.25 5.50 22.28
N PRO A 544 17.51 6.10 21.36
CA PRO A 544 16.58 7.20 21.66
C PRO A 544 15.65 6.88 22.81
N ALA A 545 15.28 7.90 23.59
CA ALA A 545 14.39 7.76 24.73
C ALA A 545 13.64 9.06 25.01
N VAL A 546 12.45 9.20 24.43
CA VAL A 546 11.55 10.33 24.69
C VAL A 546 10.46 9.89 25.66
N GLU A 547 10.40 10.51 26.82
CA GLU A 547 9.50 10.15 27.94
C GLU A 547 8.04 10.07 27.50
N ALA A 548 7.51 11.09 26.83
CA ALA A 548 6.12 11.14 26.41
C ALA A 548 5.75 9.99 25.46
N SER A 549 6.67 9.62 24.56
CA SER A 549 6.51 8.52 23.61
C SER A 549 6.53 7.16 24.35
N ALA A 550 7.46 6.99 25.28
CA ALA A 550 7.57 5.76 26.06
C ALA A 550 6.34 5.55 26.96
N ASN A 551 5.87 6.60 27.63
CA ASN A 551 4.64 6.55 28.46
C ASN A 551 3.42 6.14 27.62
N TYR A 552 3.25 6.72 26.44
CA TYR A 552 2.15 6.36 25.53
C TYR A 552 2.22 4.89 25.12
N LEU A 553 3.39 4.40 24.70
CA LEU A 553 3.54 3.02 24.23
C LEU A 553 3.43 2.00 25.37
N VAL A 554 3.87 2.32 26.59
CA VAL A 554 3.63 1.49 27.78
C VAL A 554 2.13 1.37 28.03
N ALA A 555 1.39 2.48 28.01
CA ALA A 555 -0.06 2.47 28.18
C ALA A 555 -0.75 1.66 27.05
N ARG A 556 -0.29 1.83 25.81
CA ARG A 556 -0.79 1.08 24.65
C ARG A 556 -0.62 -0.43 24.83
N LEU A 557 0.55 -0.89 25.27
CA LEU A 557 0.82 -2.31 25.50
C LEU A 557 0.05 -2.83 26.74
N THR A 558 -0.24 -1.98 27.72
CA THR A 558 -1.10 -2.33 28.86
C THR A 558 -2.53 -2.61 28.38
N GLU A 559 -3.08 -1.80 27.47
CA GLU A 559 -4.39 -2.08 26.85
C GLU A 559 -4.37 -3.33 25.96
N THR A 560 -3.25 -3.60 25.27
CA THR A 560 -3.08 -4.85 24.49
C THR A 560 -3.10 -6.08 25.40
N LEU A 561 -2.45 -6.01 26.56
CA LEU A 561 -2.47 -7.08 27.57
C LEU A 561 -3.86 -7.29 28.15
N ARG A 562 -4.55 -6.20 28.55
CA ARG A 562 -5.93 -6.28 29.01
C ARG A 562 -6.83 -6.95 27.97
N TRP A 563 -6.75 -6.52 26.71
CA TRP A 563 -7.49 -7.13 25.61
C TRP A 563 -7.17 -8.63 25.45
N ALA A 564 -5.89 -9.02 25.58
CA ALA A 564 -5.48 -10.43 25.46
C ALA A 564 -6.04 -11.31 26.56
N GLU A 565 -6.21 -10.76 27.76
CA GLU A 565 -6.73 -11.47 28.93
C GLU A 565 -8.27 -11.56 28.95
N GLU A 566 -8.96 -10.49 28.51
CA GLU A 566 -10.41 -10.31 28.72
C GLU A 566 -11.23 -10.54 27.44
N ASP A 567 -10.72 -10.13 26.25
CA ASP A 567 -11.53 -10.03 25.03
C ASP A 567 -11.07 -10.98 23.92
N ALA A 568 -9.79 -11.38 23.92
CA ALA A 568 -9.21 -12.21 22.88
C ALA A 568 -9.66 -13.68 22.99
N ILE A 569 -9.78 -14.33 21.85
CA ILE A 569 -10.15 -15.75 21.76
C ILE A 569 -8.88 -16.57 21.48
N TRP A 570 -8.61 -17.54 22.33
CA TRP A 570 -7.44 -18.40 22.25
C TRP A 570 -7.85 -19.85 22.05
N THR A 571 -7.01 -20.65 21.38
CA THR A 571 -7.25 -22.09 21.19
C THR A 571 -7.00 -22.90 22.46
N SER A 572 -6.16 -22.38 23.38
CA SER A 572 -5.81 -23.01 24.64
C SER A 572 -5.26 -21.99 25.65
N ASP A 573 -5.22 -22.36 26.94
CA ASP A 573 -4.57 -21.54 27.97
C ASP A 573 -3.09 -21.33 27.68
N SER A 574 -2.39 -22.32 27.17
CA SER A 574 -0.96 -22.21 26.79
C SER A 574 -0.75 -21.22 25.65
N SER A 575 -1.68 -21.11 24.70
CA SER A 575 -1.66 -20.09 23.65
C SER A 575 -1.84 -18.71 24.22
N LYS A 576 -2.77 -18.53 25.15
CA LYS A 576 -3.00 -17.28 25.89
C LYS A 576 -1.75 -16.86 26.67
N GLU A 577 -1.18 -17.76 27.46
CA GLU A 577 0.03 -17.52 28.23
C GLU A 577 1.20 -17.08 27.35
N ARG A 578 1.41 -17.72 26.22
CA ARG A 578 2.44 -17.38 25.22
C ARG A 578 2.21 -15.96 24.67
N ALA A 579 0.98 -15.61 24.33
CA ALA A 579 0.63 -14.29 23.82
C ALA A 579 0.87 -13.21 24.86
N VAL A 580 0.37 -13.40 26.09
CA VAL A 580 0.58 -12.46 27.22
C VAL A 580 2.06 -12.26 27.48
N LYS A 581 2.85 -13.33 27.55
CA LYS A 581 4.32 -13.25 27.71
C LYS A 581 4.97 -12.44 26.61
N THR A 582 4.55 -12.64 25.36
CA THR A 582 5.08 -11.89 24.20
C THR A 582 4.78 -10.40 24.33
N PHE A 583 3.57 -10.04 24.74
CA PHE A 583 3.16 -8.63 24.91
C PHE A 583 3.83 -7.97 26.12
N GLU A 584 4.06 -8.73 27.19
CA GLU A 584 4.85 -8.26 28.33
C GLU A 584 6.29 -7.95 27.93
N GLN A 585 6.96 -8.81 27.17
CA GLN A 585 8.30 -8.56 26.66
C GLN A 585 8.34 -7.28 25.83
N ALA A 586 7.35 -7.06 24.98
CA ALA A 586 7.24 -5.84 24.20
C ALA A 586 7.01 -4.61 25.09
N ARG A 587 6.19 -4.71 26.15
CA ARG A 587 5.99 -3.61 27.10
C ARG A 587 7.26 -3.27 27.86
N GLU A 588 8.07 -4.25 28.23
CA GLU A 588 9.35 -4.02 28.91
C GLU A 588 10.36 -3.25 28.05
N PHE A 589 10.36 -3.43 26.73
CA PHE A 589 11.18 -2.60 25.83
C PHE A 589 10.85 -1.11 25.98
N TYR A 590 9.56 -0.75 26.01
CA TYR A 590 9.14 0.65 26.18
C TYR A 590 9.33 1.15 27.61
N ARG A 591 9.17 0.29 28.62
CA ARG A 591 9.54 0.62 30.01
C ARG A 591 11.04 0.89 30.15
N ALA A 592 11.88 0.14 29.46
CA ALA A 592 13.31 0.42 29.42
C ALA A 592 13.62 1.76 28.74
N ALA A 593 12.88 2.14 27.69
CA ALA A 593 12.98 3.48 27.09
C ALA A 593 12.59 4.56 28.11
N LEU A 594 11.51 4.36 28.87
CA LEU A 594 11.07 5.28 29.92
C LEU A 594 12.14 5.44 31.03
N LYS A 595 12.79 4.35 31.44
CA LYS A 595 13.93 4.42 32.39
C LYS A 595 15.11 5.20 31.81
N ARG A 596 15.45 4.99 30.53
CA ARG A 596 16.54 5.71 29.85
C ARG A 596 16.27 7.22 29.73
N SER A 597 15.02 7.66 29.64
CA SER A 597 14.66 9.08 29.57
C SER A 597 14.87 9.84 30.90
N GLY A 598 15.24 9.16 31.98
CA GLY A 598 15.46 9.75 33.31
C GLY A 598 14.19 9.99 34.14
N ALA A 599 12.99 9.71 33.60
CA ALA A 599 11.72 9.96 34.25
C ALA A 599 11.46 9.11 35.51
N VAL A 600 12.19 7.99 35.67
CA VAL A 600 11.99 7.04 36.78
C VAL A 600 12.92 7.31 37.96
N SER A 601 13.94 8.16 37.82
CA SER A 601 14.90 8.42 38.94
C SER A 601 14.36 9.40 40.01
N ASN A 602 13.22 10.04 39.76
CA ASN A 602 12.64 11.07 40.65
C ASN A 602 11.29 10.70 41.30
N LYS A 603 10.94 9.39 41.39
CA LYS A 603 9.74 8.95 42.16
C LYS A 603 10.11 7.93 43.19
#